data_309dd2cab9107093a647cbc6279144a2
#
_entry.id   309dd2cab9107093a647cbc6279144a2
#
_cell.length_a   1.000
_cell.length_b   1.000
_cell.length_c   1.000
_cell.angle_alpha   90.00
_cell.angle_beta   90.00
_cell.angle_gamma   90.00
#
_symmetry.space_group_name_H-M   'P 1'
#
loop_
_entity.id
_entity.type
_entity.pdbx_description
1 polymer ?
#
loop_
_entity_poly.entity_id
_entity_poly.type
_entity_poly.pdbx_seq_one_letter_code
_entity_poly.pdbx_strand_id
1 'polypeptide(L)'
;MVMSKGFRIAEWLREEGITSIVLKYRLPNYGHKEVPLEDTQAAMRYAREHAAELGINPAKVGVLGGSAGGHLAAYASTFTPDAEKPAFAILIYPVITGDSWLGHISSYNYLLGKNRTPEEVEMYSLQNRVTATTPPTLLMLSDDDNVVPSTNSMLYYKALKHYGVKATMYTFPSGGHGWAGRIGFKYEKEWHHLMLNWLATIK
;
A
#
# COMPACT_ATOMS: atom_id res chain seq x y z
N MET A 1 13.88 -7.15 -10.15
CA MET A 1 13.62 -6.00 -11.05
C MET A 1 12.38 -5.21 -10.62
N VAL A 2 12.22 -5.02 -9.32
CA VAL A 2 11.13 -4.25 -8.71
C VAL A 2 11.49 -2.74 -8.66
N MET A 3 12.76 -2.40 -8.84
CA MET A 3 13.26 -1.02 -8.73
C MET A 3 12.70 -0.03 -9.76
N SER A 4 12.36 -0.47 -10.98
CA SER A 4 11.86 0.44 -12.01
C SER A 4 10.48 1.04 -11.74
N LYS A 5 9.57 0.30 -11.08
CA LYS A 5 8.19 0.76 -10.86
C LYS A 5 8.10 1.85 -9.79
N GLY A 6 8.80 1.68 -8.67
CA GLY A 6 8.83 2.69 -7.60
C GLY A 6 9.49 3.99 -8.04
N PHE A 7 10.57 3.91 -8.80
CA PHE A 7 11.27 5.11 -9.31
C PHE A 7 10.41 5.93 -10.26
N ARG A 8 9.64 5.31 -11.15
CA ARG A 8 8.76 6.07 -12.07
C ARG A 8 7.66 6.83 -11.35
N ILE A 9 7.05 6.21 -10.34
CA ILE A 9 6.05 6.90 -9.52
C ILE A 9 6.73 8.05 -8.75
N ALA A 10 7.93 7.83 -8.21
CA ALA A 10 8.69 8.85 -7.50
C ALA A 10 9.11 10.04 -8.39
N GLU A 11 9.52 9.77 -9.63
CA GLU A 11 9.84 10.81 -10.62
C GLU A 11 8.61 11.66 -10.93
N TRP A 12 7.48 11.02 -11.22
CA TRP A 12 6.24 11.73 -11.47
C TRP A 12 5.78 12.55 -10.24
N LEU A 13 5.80 11.98 -9.04
CA LEU A 13 5.44 12.72 -7.81
C LEU A 13 6.36 13.93 -7.59
N ARG A 14 7.65 13.82 -7.90
CA ARG A 14 8.60 14.94 -7.83
C ARG A 14 8.22 16.06 -8.81
N GLU A 15 7.78 15.74 -10.02
CA GLU A 15 7.30 16.70 -11.00
C GLU A 15 6.05 17.45 -10.49
N GLU A 16 5.24 16.79 -9.67
CA GLU A 16 4.06 17.38 -9.00
C GLU A 16 4.40 18.08 -7.66
N GLY A 17 5.69 18.25 -7.33
CA GLY A 17 6.14 18.92 -6.11
C GLY A 17 5.98 18.07 -4.84
N ILE A 18 5.84 16.74 -4.97
CA ILE A 18 5.68 15.82 -3.85
C ILE A 18 7.00 15.07 -3.62
N THR A 19 7.63 15.32 -2.47
CA THR A 19 8.83 14.59 -2.06
C THR A 19 8.50 13.12 -1.81
N SER A 20 9.31 12.22 -2.37
CA SER A 20 9.11 10.78 -2.21
C SER A 20 10.43 10.04 -1.97
N ILE A 21 10.38 9.02 -1.13
CA ILE A 21 11.49 8.11 -0.82
C ILE A 21 11.12 6.72 -1.35
N VAL A 22 11.96 6.15 -2.20
CA VAL A 22 11.78 4.78 -2.69
C VAL A 22 12.47 3.82 -1.75
N LEU A 23 11.68 3.08 -0.98
CA LEU A 23 12.17 2.09 -0.05
C LEU A 23 12.47 0.75 -0.75
N LYS A 24 13.74 0.30 -0.67
CA LYS A 24 14.13 -1.08 -0.94
C LYS A 24 14.15 -1.84 0.39
N TYR A 25 13.03 -2.46 0.73
CA TYR A 25 12.88 -3.20 1.98
C TYR A 25 13.45 -4.62 1.88
N ARG A 26 13.88 -5.17 3.01
CA ARG A 26 14.31 -6.56 3.14
C ARG A 26 13.09 -7.49 2.97
N LEU A 27 13.29 -8.61 2.28
CA LEU A 27 12.23 -9.61 2.12
C LEU A 27 12.09 -10.48 3.36
N PRO A 28 10.91 -11.05 3.64
CA PRO A 28 10.63 -11.79 4.87
C PRO A 28 11.40 -13.11 5.03
N ASN A 29 12.04 -13.63 3.98
CA ASN A 29 12.93 -14.81 3.99
C ASN A 29 12.48 -15.94 4.94
N TYR A 30 11.26 -16.49 4.73
CA TYR A 30 10.76 -17.69 5.40
C TYR A 30 10.82 -17.66 6.95
N GLY A 31 10.22 -16.68 7.59
CA GLY A 31 10.08 -16.64 9.05
C GLY A 31 10.40 -15.29 9.70
N HIS A 32 10.91 -14.33 8.94
CA HIS A 32 11.13 -12.96 9.40
C HIS A 32 10.10 -12.00 8.79
N LYS A 33 8.82 -12.31 8.99
CA LYS A 33 7.67 -11.60 8.42
C LYS A 33 7.52 -10.15 8.90
N GLU A 34 8.16 -9.80 10.00
CA GLU A 34 8.18 -8.46 10.60
C GLU A 34 9.17 -7.51 9.89
N VAL A 35 10.24 -8.05 9.30
CA VAL A 35 11.35 -7.28 8.73
C VAL A 35 10.93 -6.24 7.69
N PRO A 36 10.02 -6.52 6.75
CA PRO A 36 9.54 -5.48 5.83
C PRO A 36 8.84 -4.31 6.53
N LEU A 37 8.11 -4.58 7.62
CA LEU A 37 7.45 -3.56 8.42
C LEU A 37 8.49 -2.71 9.17
N GLU A 38 9.49 -3.33 9.79
CA GLU A 38 10.59 -2.63 10.48
C GLU A 38 11.29 -1.64 9.55
N ASP A 39 11.60 -2.06 8.31
CA ASP A 39 12.22 -1.20 7.30
C ASP A 39 11.31 -0.03 6.91
N THR A 40 10.00 -0.28 6.78
CA THR A 40 9.01 0.77 6.47
C THR A 40 8.90 1.77 7.62
N GLN A 41 8.83 1.31 8.85
CA GLN A 41 8.81 2.17 10.04
C GLN A 41 10.11 3.00 10.16
N ALA A 42 11.27 2.39 9.91
CA ALA A 42 12.55 3.09 9.90
C ALA A 42 12.58 4.19 8.82
N ALA A 43 12.08 3.90 7.62
CA ALA A 43 11.99 4.90 6.55
C ALA A 43 11.04 6.05 6.90
N MET A 44 9.90 5.78 7.54
CA MET A 44 8.98 6.82 7.99
C MET A 44 9.59 7.68 9.11
N ARG A 45 10.30 7.08 10.08
CA ARG A 45 11.04 7.82 11.11
C ARG A 45 12.11 8.71 10.48
N TYR A 46 12.93 8.16 9.60
CA TYR A 46 13.94 8.92 8.87
C TYR A 46 13.35 10.14 8.16
N ALA A 47 12.25 9.95 7.42
CA ALA A 47 11.58 11.07 6.74
C ALA A 47 11.12 12.16 7.70
N ARG A 48 10.60 11.80 8.88
CA ARG A 48 10.16 12.75 9.90
C ARG A 48 11.31 13.47 10.60
N GLU A 49 12.37 12.74 10.93
CA GLU A 49 13.57 13.29 11.59
C GLU A 49 14.33 14.27 10.67
N HIS A 50 14.32 14.01 9.36
CA HIS A 50 14.98 14.85 8.35
C HIS A 50 14.01 15.80 7.62
N ALA A 51 12.82 16.05 8.22
CA ALA A 51 11.75 16.81 7.56
C ALA A 51 12.21 18.23 7.11
N ALA A 52 13.01 18.91 7.91
CA ALA A 52 13.53 20.24 7.57
C ALA A 52 14.48 20.19 6.36
N GLU A 53 15.39 19.20 6.31
CA GLU A 53 16.32 18.98 5.20
C GLU A 53 15.59 18.61 3.91
N LEU A 54 14.56 17.75 4.04
CA LEU A 54 13.73 17.28 2.92
C LEU A 54 12.69 18.32 2.47
N GLY A 55 12.51 19.41 3.20
CA GLY A 55 11.51 20.44 2.91
C GLY A 55 10.07 19.93 3.01
N ILE A 56 9.79 18.99 3.93
CA ILE A 56 8.47 18.35 4.09
C ILE A 56 7.83 18.66 5.44
N ASN A 57 6.51 18.47 5.52
CA ASN A 57 5.80 18.47 6.80
C ASN A 57 5.85 17.05 7.41
N PRO A 58 6.49 16.85 8.57
CA PRO A 58 6.60 15.51 9.20
C PRO A 58 5.25 14.90 9.56
N ALA A 59 4.22 15.72 9.80
CA ALA A 59 2.86 15.24 10.05
C ALA A 59 2.16 14.69 8.79
N LYS A 60 2.71 14.90 7.59
CA LYS A 60 2.14 14.46 6.31
C LYS A 60 2.95 13.34 5.63
N VAL A 61 3.73 12.59 6.39
CA VAL A 61 4.45 11.41 5.87
C VAL A 61 3.48 10.25 5.71
N GLY A 62 3.20 9.88 4.46
CA GLY A 62 2.31 8.77 4.10
C GLY A 62 3.07 7.61 3.45
N VAL A 63 2.36 6.54 3.15
CA VAL A 63 2.89 5.36 2.45
C VAL A 63 2.14 5.10 1.14
N LEU A 64 2.89 4.67 0.11
CA LEU A 64 2.34 4.25 -1.17
C LEU A 64 2.93 2.90 -1.56
N GLY A 65 2.08 1.96 -1.98
CA GLY A 65 2.55 0.67 -2.45
C GLY A 65 1.60 0.00 -3.43
N GLY A 66 2.18 -0.77 -4.36
CA GLY A 66 1.43 -1.58 -5.31
C GLY A 66 1.67 -3.08 -5.11
N SER A 67 0.64 -3.92 -5.34
CA SER A 67 0.76 -5.38 -5.25
C SER A 67 1.23 -5.85 -3.85
N ALA A 68 2.32 -6.59 -3.75
CA ALA A 68 2.95 -6.94 -2.47
C ALA A 68 3.43 -5.69 -1.69
N GLY A 69 3.86 -4.62 -2.36
CA GLY A 69 4.14 -3.33 -1.74
C GLY A 69 2.88 -2.66 -1.19
N GLY A 70 1.72 -2.90 -1.82
CA GLY A 70 0.41 -2.51 -1.30
C GLY A 70 0.05 -3.25 -0.01
N HIS A 71 0.37 -4.54 0.07
CA HIS A 71 0.28 -5.29 1.32
C HIS A 71 1.13 -4.65 2.42
N LEU A 72 2.41 -4.34 2.11
CA LEU A 72 3.31 -3.73 3.08
C LEU A 72 2.83 -2.34 3.52
N ALA A 73 2.29 -1.52 2.62
CA ALA A 73 1.70 -0.23 2.97
C ALA A 73 0.46 -0.37 3.88
N ALA A 74 -0.42 -1.35 3.60
CA ALA A 74 -1.54 -1.69 4.46
C ALA A 74 -1.08 -2.28 5.81
N TYR A 75 -0.01 -3.08 5.81
CA TYR A 75 0.62 -3.64 7.02
C TYR A 75 1.15 -2.51 7.91
N ALA A 76 1.89 -1.54 7.34
CA ALA A 76 2.33 -0.36 8.07
C ALA A 76 1.16 0.48 8.62
N SER A 77 0.07 0.57 7.88
CA SER A 77 -1.13 1.31 8.29
C SER A 77 -1.90 0.67 9.45
N THR A 78 -1.76 -0.64 9.64
CA THR A 78 -2.56 -1.40 10.63
C THR A 78 -1.77 -1.89 11.84
N PHE A 79 -0.47 -2.17 11.68
CA PHE A 79 0.38 -2.74 12.75
C PHE A 79 1.32 -1.74 13.41
N THR A 80 1.61 -0.60 12.76
CA THR A 80 2.42 0.43 13.40
C THR A 80 1.66 1.05 14.58
N PRO A 81 2.31 1.34 15.72
CA PRO A 81 1.68 2.05 16.83
C PRO A 81 1.05 3.36 16.39
N ASP A 82 -0.09 3.74 16.97
CA ASP A 82 -0.90 4.87 16.52
C ASP A 82 -0.12 6.19 16.38
N ALA A 83 0.81 6.46 17.32
CA ALA A 83 1.64 7.66 17.30
C ALA A 83 2.64 7.71 16.12
N GLU A 84 2.96 6.56 15.52
CA GLU A 84 3.95 6.42 14.44
C GLU A 84 3.32 6.08 13.10
N LYS A 85 2.00 5.86 13.05
CA LYS A 85 1.28 5.50 11.82
C LYS A 85 1.55 6.50 10.69
N PRO A 86 1.51 6.06 9.42
CA PRO A 86 1.54 6.98 8.30
C PRO A 86 0.32 7.91 8.35
N ALA A 87 0.48 9.15 7.87
CA ALA A 87 -0.61 10.12 7.82
C ALA A 87 -1.72 9.71 6.83
N PHE A 88 -1.38 8.93 5.83
CA PHE A 88 -2.29 8.36 4.83
C PHE A 88 -1.65 7.14 4.16
N ALA A 89 -2.49 6.34 3.49
CA ALA A 89 -2.03 5.22 2.67
C ALA A 89 -2.61 5.29 1.24
N ILE A 90 -1.78 4.96 0.24
CA ILE A 90 -2.21 4.78 -1.14
C ILE A 90 -1.87 3.35 -1.56
N LEU A 91 -2.89 2.57 -1.82
CA LEU A 91 -2.80 1.14 -2.11
C LEU A 91 -3.22 0.89 -3.56
N ILE A 92 -2.27 0.46 -4.39
CA ILE A 92 -2.52 0.23 -5.81
C ILE A 92 -2.56 -1.28 -6.07
N TYR A 93 -3.72 -1.81 -6.48
CA TYR A 93 -4.00 -3.25 -6.65
C TYR A 93 -3.36 -4.11 -5.53
N PRO A 94 -3.61 -3.80 -4.24
CA PRO A 94 -2.88 -4.39 -3.14
C PRO A 94 -3.25 -5.86 -2.94
N VAL A 95 -2.27 -6.67 -2.55
CA VAL A 95 -2.56 -7.94 -1.86
C VAL A 95 -3.04 -7.61 -0.46
N ILE A 96 -4.15 -8.18 -0.01
CA ILE A 96 -4.77 -7.88 1.28
C ILE A 96 -5.08 -9.15 2.08
N THR A 97 -5.73 -10.14 1.46
CA THR A 97 -6.19 -11.35 2.13
C THR A 97 -5.35 -12.57 1.78
N GLY A 98 -5.13 -13.43 2.76
CA GLY A 98 -4.51 -14.76 2.59
C GLY A 98 -5.51 -15.86 2.28
N ASP A 99 -6.78 -15.52 2.10
CA ASP A 99 -7.80 -16.48 1.68
C ASP A 99 -7.36 -17.25 0.42
N SER A 100 -7.56 -18.57 0.42
CA SER A 100 -7.06 -19.44 -0.64
C SER A 100 -7.71 -19.22 -2.00
N TRP A 101 -8.91 -18.64 -2.03
CA TRP A 101 -9.70 -18.38 -3.25
C TRP A 101 -9.58 -16.93 -3.72
N LEU A 102 -9.37 -15.98 -2.80
CA LEU A 102 -9.40 -14.55 -3.07
C LEU A 102 -8.00 -13.93 -3.01
N GLY A 103 -7.07 -14.57 -2.31
CA GLY A 103 -5.73 -14.05 -2.06
C GLY A 103 -4.72 -14.41 -3.14
N HIS A 104 -3.60 -13.70 -3.14
CA HIS A 104 -2.44 -14.02 -3.97
C HIS A 104 -1.52 -14.99 -3.20
N ILE A 105 -1.71 -16.30 -3.41
CA ILE A 105 -1.03 -17.39 -2.68
C ILE A 105 0.49 -17.24 -2.66
N SER A 106 1.10 -16.85 -3.79
CA SER A 106 2.56 -16.66 -3.86
C SER A 106 3.06 -15.63 -2.86
N SER A 107 2.37 -14.49 -2.69
CA SER A 107 2.75 -13.47 -1.71
C SER A 107 2.72 -14.03 -0.28
N TYR A 108 1.69 -14.79 0.05
CA TYR A 108 1.58 -15.43 1.38
C TYR A 108 2.60 -16.54 1.59
N ASN A 109 2.98 -17.29 0.55
CA ASN A 109 4.08 -18.25 0.63
C ASN A 109 5.42 -17.58 0.94
N TYR A 110 5.68 -16.40 0.36
CA TYR A 110 6.89 -15.63 0.67
C TYR A 110 6.86 -14.98 2.04
N LEU A 111 5.68 -14.49 2.48
CA LEU A 111 5.53 -13.82 3.77
C LEU A 111 5.57 -14.78 4.95
N LEU A 112 4.78 -15.86 4.89
CA LEU A 112 4.50 -16.75 6.01
C LEU A 112 5.10 -18.16 5.85
N GLY A 113 5.58 -18.48 4.65
CA GLY A 113 5.99 -19.86 4.32
C GLY A 113 4.80 -20.71 3.81
N LYS A 114 5.14 -21.93 3.35
CA LYS A 114 4.13 -22.87 2.82
C LYS A 114 3.34 -23.58 3.92
N ASN A 115 3.93 -23.72 5.10
CA ASN A 115 3.35 -24.43 6.26
C ASN A 115 2.69 -23.46 7.26
N ARG A 116 2.21 -22.31 6.77
CA ARG A 116 1.54 -21.31 7.60
C ARG A 116 0.26 -21.84 8.24
N THR A 117 -0.01 -21.39 9.45
CA THR A 117 -1.24 -21.75 10.16
C THR A 117 -2.43 -20.88 9.73
N PRO A 118 -3.68 -21.35 9.97
CA PRO A 118 -4.86 -20.51 9.74
C PRO A 118 -4.82 -19.19 10.52
N GLU A 119 -4.30 -19.22 11.75
CA GLU A 119 -4.15 -18.03 12.62
C GLU A 119 -3.16 -17.01 12.04
N GLU A 120 -2.07 -17.48 11.42
CA GLU A 120 -1.15 -16.61 10.70
C GLU A 120 -1.80 -15.99 9.46
N VAL A 121 -2.57 -16.77 8.70
CA VAL A 121 -3.33 -16.26 7.56
C VAL A 121 -4.33 -15.20 8.01
N GLU A 122 -5.06 -15.44 9.08
CA GLU A 122 -6.00 -14.49 9.68
C GLU A 122 -5.29 -13.22 10.15
N MET A 123 -4.17 -13.36 10.86
CA MET A 123 -3.37 -12.24 11.38
C MET A 123 -2.88 -11.32 10.27
N TYR A 124 -2.39 -11.87 9.15
CA TYR A 124 -1.83 -11.12 8.03
C TYR A 124 -2.82 -10.83 6.92
N SER A 125 -4.09 -11.22 7.08
CA SER A 125 -5.21 -10.75 6.26
C SER A 125 -5.64 -9.38 6.77
N LEU A 126 -5.13 -8.33 6.10
CA LEU A 126 -5.07 -6.98 6.66
C LEU A 126 -6.44 -6.30 6.79
N GLN A 127 -7.47 -6.77 6.08
CA GLN A 127 -8.86 -6.33 6.32
C GLN A 127 -9.32 -6.63 7.76
N ASN A 128 -8.76 -7.66 8.41
CA ASN A 128 -9.09 -8.05 9.78
C ASN A 128 -8.33 -7.22 10.84
N ARG A 129 -7.40 -6.38 10.39
CA ARG A 129 -6.53 -5.55 11.25
C ARG A 129 -6.88 -4.06 11.22
N VAL A 130 -7.85 -3.67 10.40
CA VAL A 130 -8.36 -2.31 10.34
C VAL A 130 -9.01 -1.92 11.67
N THR A 131 -8.73 -0.72 12.13
CA THR A 131 -9.31 -0.09 13.33
C THR A 131 -9.73 1.34 13.03
N ALA A 132 -10.38 2.01 13.95
CA ALA A 132 -10.75 3.42 13.81
C ALA A 132 -9.54 4.37 13.70
N THR A 133 -8.34 3.91 14.11
CA THR A 133 -7.07 4.66 14.01
C THR A 133 -6.28 4.35 12.74
N THR A 134 -6.80 3.47 11.86
CA THR A 134 -6.20 3.24 10.54
C THR A 134 -6.25 4.53 9.71
N PRO A 135 -5.15 4.93 9.05
CA PRO A 135 -5.11 6.23 8.37
C PRO A 135 -6.05 6.31 7.17
N PRO A 136 -6.41 7.54 6.74
CA PRO A 136 -7.14 7.74 5.48
C PRO A 136 -6.48 7.00 4.33
N THR A 137 -7.27 6.28 3.53
CA THR A 137 -6.74 5.36 2.52
C THR A 137 -7.38 5.57 1.15
N LEU A 138 -6.52 5.66 0.13
CA LEU A 138 -6.90 5.58 -1.28
C LEU A 138 -6.58 4.18 -1.81
N LEU A 139 -7.55 3.54 -2.46
CA LEU A 139 -7.38 2.30 -3.21
C LEU A 139 -7.57 2.55 -4.70
N MET A 140 -6.68 2.00 -5.52
CA MET A 140 -6.76 2.09 -6.98
C MET A 140 -6.47 0.72 -7.60
N LEU A 141 -7.34 0.23 -8.47
CA LEU A 141 -7.26 -1.13 -9.00
C LEU A 141 -7.89 -1.21 -10.40
N SER A 142 -7.66 -2.34 -11.09
CA SER A 142 -8.39 -2.71 -12.30
C SER A 142 -9.39 -3.83 -12.03
N ASP A 143 -10.54 -3.78 -12.69
CA ASP A 143 -11.59 -4.80 -12.55
C ASP A 143 -11.16 -6.15 -13.15
N ASP A 144 -10.35 -6.12 -14.20
CA ASP A 144 -9.83 -7.27 -14.93
C ASP A 144 -8.50 -7.82 -14.38
N ASP A 145 -8.14 -7.52 -13.12
CA ASP A 145 -6.90 -8.03 -12.52
C ASP A 145 -7.02 -9.53 -12.17
N ASN A 146 -6.33 -10.37 -12.96
CA ASN A 146 -6.31 -11.82 -12.81
C ASN A 146 -5.15 -12.32 -11.92
N VAL A 147 -4.30 -11.43 -11.40
CA VAL A 147 -3.18 -11.76 -10.50
C VAL A 147 -3.55 -11.52 -9.05
N VAL A 148 -4.09 -10.35 -8.76
CA VAL A 148 -4.63 -9.98 -7.44
C VAL A 148 -6.08 -9.56 -7.64
N PRO A 149 -7.05 -10.45 -7.39
CA PRO A 149 -8.46 -10.14 -7.61
C PRO A 149 -8.92 -8.87 -6.92
N SER A 150 -9.77 -8.10 -7.59
CA SER A 150 -10.32 -6.82 -7.11
C SER A 150 -10.97 -6.93 -5.73
N THR A 151 -11.44 -8.14 -5.36
CA THR A 151 -11.97 -8.49 -4.03
C THR A 151 -11.02 -8.15 -2.88
N ASN A 152 -9.70 -8.23 -3.08
CA ASN A 152 -8.72 -7.80 -2.06
C ASN A 152 -8.96 -6.35 -1.64
N SER A 153 -9.03 -5.45 -2.61
CA SER A 153 -9.30 -4.03 -2.36
C SER A 153 -10.69 -3.80 -1.77
N MET A 154 -11.69 -4.53 -2.25
CA MET A 154 -13.07 -4.42 -1.75
C MET A 154 -13.19 -4.84 -0.28
N LEU A 155 -12.51 -5.93 0.13
CA LEU A 155 -12.48 -6.37 1.53
C LEU A 155 -11.85 -5.31 2.43
N TYR A 156 -10.74 -4.73 2.03
CA TYR A 156 -10.07 -3.70 2.81
C TYR A 156 -10.90 -2.41 2.88
N TYR A 157 -11.47 -1.98 1.74
CA TYR A 157 -12.38 -0.83 1.69
C TYR A 157 -13.60 -1.01 2.61
N LYS A 158 -14.23 -2.19 2.57
CA LYS A 158 -15.35 -2.53 3.46
C LYS A 158 -14.96 -2.42 4.93
N ALA A 159 -13.79 -2.94 5.30
CA ALA A 159 -13.28 -2.85 6.66
C ALA A 159 -13.03 -1.40 7.08
N LEU A 160 -12.37 -0.59 6.22
CA LEU A 160 -12.17 0.83 6.48
C LEU A 160 -13.49 1.58 6.73
N LYS A 161 -14.50 1.31 5.88
CA LYS A 161 -15.82 1.94 6.04
C LYS A 161 -16.54 1.48 7.31
N HIS A 162 -16.40 0.21 7.70
CA HIS A 162 -16.97 -0.32 8.94
C HIS A 162 -16.43 0.41 10.18
N TYR A 163 -15.13 0.73 10.20
CA TYR A 163 -14.49 1.47 11.30
C TYR A 163 -14.55 3.00 11.15
N GLY A 164 -15.32 3.54 10.22
CA GLY A 164 -15.47 4.98 10.03
C GLY A 164 -14.24 5.68 9.43
N VAL A 165 -13.27 4.94 8.92
CA VAL A 165 -12.07 5.50 8.30
C VAL A 165 -12.41 6.17 6.96
N LYS A 166 -11.81 7.33 6.69
CA LYS A 166 -11.92 7.99 5.37
C LYS A 166 -11.26 7.12 4.31
N ALA A 167 -12.04 6.60 3.39
CA ALA A 167 -11.54 5.74 2.32
C ALA A 167 -12.19 6.11 0.99
N THR A 168 -11.36 6.10 -0.07
CA THR A 168 -11.78 6.28 -1.46
C THR A 168 -11.27 5.09 -2.28
N MET A 169 -12.07 4.58 -3.20
CA MET A 169 -11.67 3.49 -4.07
C MET A 169 -12.04 3.83 -5.51
N TYR A 170 -11.06 3.72 -6.42
CA TYR A 170 -11.24 3.87 -7.86
C TYR A 170 -10.94 2.55 -8.56
N THR A 171 -11.89 2.08 -9.37
CA THR A 171 -11.74 0.86 -10.16
C THR A 171 -11.76 1.23 -11.64
N PHE A 172 -10.66 0.91 -12.33
CA PHE A 172 -10.56 1.07 -13.77
C PHE A 172 -11.13 -0.15 -14.49
N PRO A 173 -11.86 0.01 -15.59
CA PRO A 173 -12.51 -1.12 -16.28
C PRO A 173 -11.51 -2.18 -16.79
N SER A 174 -10.27 -1.78 -17.07
CA SER A 174 -9.23 -2.68 -17.59
C SER A 174 -7.84 -2.17 -17.24
N GLY A 175 -6.83 -3.06 -17.39
CA GLY A 175 -5.42 -2.75 -17.14
C GLY A 175 -4.67 -3.93 -16.57
N GLY A 176 -5.39 -4.92 -16.05
CA GLY A 176 -4.82 -6.08 -15.39
C GLY A 176 -4.00 -5.68 -14.18
N HIS A 177 -2.94 -6.42 -13.91
CA HIS A 177 -2.06 -6.20 -12.78
C HIS A 177 -0.80 -5.40 -13.13
N GLY A 178 -0.32 -4.56 -12.19
CA GLY A 178 1.01 -3.95 -12.27
C GLY A 178 1.13 -2.73 -13.19
N TRP A 179 0.03 -2.06 -13.51
CA TRP A 179 0.00 -0.93 -14.45
C TRP A 179 0.67 0.36 -13.93
N ALA A 180 0.68 0.63 -12.64
CA ALA A 180 1.26 1.85 -12.08
C ALA A 180 2.77 2.04 -12.36
N GLY A 181 3.47 0.98 -12.77
CA GLY A 181 4.86 1.04 -13.20
C GLY A 181 5.08 0.84 -14.70
N ARG A 182 4.02 0.80 -15.51
CA ARG A 182 4.10 0.59 -16.96
C ARG A 182 3.98 1.92 -17.70
N ILE A 183 4.68 2.01 -18.84
CA ILE A 183 4.46 3.05 -19.85
C ILE A 183 3.22 2.67 -20.65
N GLY A 184 2.35 3.64 -20.93
CA GLY A 184 1.21 3.46 -21.81
C GLY A 184 0.03 2.72 -21.18
N PHE A 185 -0.11 2.77 -19.88
CA PHE A 185 -1.38 2.39 -19.25
C PHE A 185 -2.49 3.29 -19.75
N LYS A 186 -3.57 2.72 -20.24
CA LYS A 186 -4.67 3.44 -20.89
C LYS A 186 -5.24 4.59 -20.03
N TYR A 187 -5.27 4.40 -18.71
CA TYR A 187 -5.81 5.35 -17.75
C TYR A 187 -4.71 6.06 -16.93
N GLU A 188 -3.51 6.24 -17.51
CA GLU A 188 -2.36 6.82 -16.78
C GLU A 188 -2.66 8.24 -16.31
N LYS A 189 -3.19 9.08 -17.18
CA LYS A 189 -3.55 10.47 -16.82
C LYS A 189 -4.65 10.54 -15.78
N GLU A 190 -5.65 9.66 -15.90
CA GLU A 190 -6.78 9.59 -14.97
C GLU A 190 -6.35 9.19 -13.57
N TRP A 191 -5.54 8.13 -13.41
CA TRP A 191 -5.13 7.73 -12.07
C TRP A 191 -4.19 8.73 -11.41
N HIS A 192 -3.33 9.40 -12.18
CA HIS A 192 -2.51 10.52 -11.71
C HIS A 192 -3.40 11.64 -11.17
N HIS A 193 -4.34 12.10 -11.97
CA HIS A 193 -5.26 13.18 -11.59
C HIS A 193 -6.11 12.82 -10.36
N LEU A 194 -6.67 11.63 -10.32
CA LEU A 194 -7.47 11.15 -9.19
C LEU A 194 -6.65 11.05 -7.90
N MET A 195 -5.40 10.59 -7.99
CA MET A 195 -4.49 10.53 -6.83
C MET A 195 -4.15 11.93 -6.32
N LEU A 196 -3.78 12.86 -7.19
CA LEU A 196 -3.45 14.25 -6.80
C LEU A 196 -4.66 14.95 -6.17
N ASN A 197 -5.84 14.82 -6.76
CA ASN A 197 -7.08 15.34 -6.20
C ASN A 197 -7.38 14.78 -4.81
N TRP A 198 -7.16 13.48 -4.63
CA TRP A 198 -7.33 12.85 -3.32
C TRP A 198 -6.30 13.36 -2.31
N LEU A 199 -5.02 13.44 -2.68
CA LEU A 199 -3.94 13.96 -1.82
C LEU A 199 -4.23 15.39 -1.37
N ALA A 200 -4.83 16.24 -2.22
CA ALA A 200 -5.24 17.59 -1.86
C ALA A 200 -6.31 17.63 -0.74
N THR A 201 -7.02 16.53 -0.50
CA THR A 201 -7.99 16.41 0.62
C THR A 201 -7.33 16.05 1.96
N ILE A 202 -6.06 15.63 1.96
CA ILE A 202 -5.32 15.26 3.16
C ILE A 202 -4.78 16.53 3.83
N LYS A 203 -5.42 16.90 4.92
CA LYS A 203 -5.12 18.13 5.68
C LYS A 203 -4.01 17.91 6.70
#